data_e5b55ca4af40ec58ba8cb7123341152f
#
_entry.id   e5b55ca4af40ec58ba8cb7123341152f
#
_cell.length_a   1.000
_cell.length_b   1.000
_cell.length_c   1.000
_cell.angle_alpha   90.00
_cell.angle_beta   90.00
_cell.angle_gamma   90.00
#
_symmetry.space_group_name_H-M   'P 1'
#
loop_
_entity.id
_entity.type
_entity.pdbx_description
1 polymer ?
#
loop_
_entity_poly.entity_id
_entity_poly.type
_entity_poly.pdbx_seq_one_letter_code
_entity_poly.pdbx_strand_id
1 'polypeptide(L)'
;MNFEDMAMQLAAHPDYKVKRRLVPILNFGPGTGGPTKRILVLDTETTGLDWHAESIIELAMLAVDVDLQTGQPVGEVEIYEDFEDPGRPIPAEITKLTGITSQDVKGQKLNEAKIKDMVARADLIVAHNAVFDRPFVENRLEVFEHKAWACSFAGIDWKAEGLGSAKLEFLCSELGWFYDAHRAQIDCHALLRVLSSPLKVSSEGKPLTGLLQLFKSSENARTILRAFGSPFETKDKLKARGYRWDAEARVWYTAVKSAEALDAEAEWLKTEVYSGRSARIGLEIQDAWVQFSSRSGKSGDRVL
;
A
#
# COMPACT_ATOMS: atom_id res chain seq x y z
N MET A 1 28.68 -31.74 3.05
CA MET A 1 27.35 -31.10 3.18
C MET A 1 27.50 -29.65 2.71
N ASN A 2 26.75 -29.24 1.71
CA ASN A 2 26.76 -27.84 1.27
C ASN A 2 25.81 -27.00 2.14
N PHE A 3 25.84 -25.67 2.00
CA PHE A 3 24.99 -24.77 2.80
C PHE A 3 23.49 -24.97 2.58
N GLU A 4 23.08 -25.41 1.37
CA GLU A 4 21.68 -25.66 1.06
C GLU A 4 21.18 -26.91 1.80
N ASP A 5 21.98 -28.00 1.82
CA ASP A 5 21.63 -29.20 2.61
C ASP A 5 21.50 -28.90 4.10
N MET A 6 22.42 -28.08 4.65
CA MET A 6 22.34 -27.63 6.05
C MET A 6 21.08 -26.80 6.31
N ALA A 7 20.75 -25.88 5.42
CA ALA A 7 19.55 -25.05 5.52
C ALA A 7 18.28 -25.90 5.48
N MET A 8 18.21 -26.89 4.59
CA MET A 8 17.08 -27.84 4.52
C MET A 8 16.92 -28.65 5.80
N GLN A 9 18.02 -29.17 6.37
CA GLN A 9 17.99 -29.93 7.62
C GLN A 9 17.52 -29.07 8.80
N LEU A 10 18.03 -27.84 8.89
CA LEU A 10 17.60 -26.89 9.94
C LEU A 10 16.13 -26.48 9.77
N ALA A 11 15.68 -26.24 8.54
CA ALA A 11 14.29 -25.88 8.27
C ALA A 11 13.29 -27.00 8.61
N ALA A 12 13.74 -28.27 8.57
CA ALA A 12 12.91 -29.42 8.95
C ALA A 12 12.81 -29.61 10.48
N HIS A 13 13.67 -28.95 11.26
CA HIS A 13 13.69 -29.09 12.72
C HIS A 13 12.76 -28.05 13.39
N PRO A 14 11.89 -28.39 14.34
CA PRO A 14 10.88 -27.50 14.90
C PRO A 14 11.46 -26.28 15.67
N ASP A 15 12.71 -26.38 16.17
CA ASP A 15 13.33 -25.31 16.95
C ASP A 15 14.05 -24.26 16.09
N TYR A 16 14.07 -24.43 14.74
CA TYR A 16 14.76 -23.52 13.83
C TYR A 16 13.83 -22.92 12.80
N LYS A 17 14.03 -21.64 12.51
CA LYS A 17 13.46 -20.95 11.34
C LYS A 17 14.58 -20.50 10.43
N VAL A 18 14.65 -21.05 9.22
CA VAL A 18 15.67 -20.67 8.23
C VAL A 18 15.09 -19.61 7.31
N LYS A 19 15.81 -18.51 7.16
CA LYS A 19 15.48 -17.45 6.19
C LYS A 19 16.57 -17.38 5.14
N ARG A 20 16.16 -17.11 3.91
CA ARG A 20 17.05 -16.88 2.77
C ARG A 20 17.06 -15.42 2.37
N ARG A 21 18.17 -14.93 1.82
CA ARG A 21 18.19 -13.60 1.23
C ARG A 21 17.22 -13.56 0.06
N LEU A 22 16.39 -12.54 0.01
CA LEU A 22 15.49 -12.30 -1.11
C LEU A 22 16.32 -12.09 -2.39
N VAL A 23 16.03 -12.89 -3.40
CA VAL A 23 16.58 -12.72 -4.75
C VAL A 23 15.46 -12.21 -5.64
N PRO A 24 15.64 -11.06 -6.31
CA PRO A 24 14.68 -10.54 -7.28
C PRO A 24 14.34 -11.56 -8.37
N ILE A 25 13.04 -11.70 -8.66
CA ILE A 25 12.59 -12.47 -9.82
C ILE A 25 12.40 -11.47 -10.95
N LEU A 26 13.18 -11.63 -12.01
CA LEU A 26 13.16 -10.75 -13.19
C LEU A 26 12.28 -11.26 -14.31
N ASN A 27 11.93 -12.55 -14.29
CA ASN A 27 11.02 -13.17 -15.25
C ASN A 27 10.23 -14.29 -14.56
N PHE A 28 8.92 -14.19 -14.59
CA PHE A 28 8.00 -15.17 -14.00
C PHE A 28 7.57 -16.27 -14.96
N GLY A 29 8.12 -16.27 -16.19
CA GLY A 29 7.73 -17.23 -17.21
C GLY A 29 6.35 -16.98 -17.82
N PRO A 30 5.87 -17.87 -18.69
CA PRO A 30 4.58 -17.72 -19.35
C PRO A 30 3.43 -17.95 -18.39
N GLY A 31 2.32 -17.21 -18.61
CA GLY A 31 1.05 -17.43 -17.91
C GLY A 31 0.22 -18.54 -18.51
N THR A 32 -1.05 -18.61 -18.12
CA THR A 32 -2.03 -19.58 -18.64
C THR A 32 -2.48 -19.29 -20.08
N GLY A 33 -2.12 -18.11 -20.63
CA GLY A 33 -2.66 -17.58 -21.88
C GLY A 33 -4.04 -16.91 -21.73
N GLY A 34 -4.53 -16.78 -20.49
CA GLY A 34 -5.75 -16.05 -20.15
C GLY A 34 -5.57 -14.54 -20.12
N PRO A 35 -6.61 -13.79 -19.69
CA PRO A 35 -6.53 -12.35 -19.59
C PRO A 35 -5.53 -11.91 -18.51
N THR A 36 -4.80 -10.84 -18.79
CA THR A 36 -3.85 -10.21 -17.87
C THR A 36 -4.22 -8.76 -17.58
N LYS A 37 -3.77 -8.25 -16.44
CA LYS A 37 -3.72 -6.82 -16.12
C LYS A 37 -2.30 -6.46 -15.69
N ARG A 38 -1.86 -5.26 -16.07
CA ARG A 38 -0.54 -4.76 -15.75
C ARG A 38 -0.54 -4.03 -14.41
N ILE A 39 0.27 -4.51 -13.47
CA ILE A 39 0.50 -3.85 -12.18
C ILE A 39 1.80 -3.08 -12.22
N LEU A 40 1.82 -1.92 -11.54
CA LEU A 40 3.01 -1.14 -11.26
C LEU A 40 3.22 -1.09 -9.76
N VAL A 41 4.19 -1.85 -9.25
CA VAL A 41 4.62 -1.76 -7.85
C VAL A 41 5.56 -0.58 -7.73
N LEU A 42 5.36 0.27 -6.71
CA LEU A 42 6.10 1.52 -6.53
C LEU A 42 6.51 1.68 -5.08
N ASP A 43 7.69 2.27 -4.87
CA ASP A 43 8.20 2.70 -3.57
C ASP A 43 9.05 3.96 -3.74
N THR A 44 9.10 4.81 -2.69
CA THR A 44 9.85 6.07 -2.70
C THR A 44 10.68 6.24 -1.44
N GLU A 45 11.94 6.67 -1.59
CA GLU A 45 12.71 7.24 -0.49
C GLU A 45 12.65 8.76 -0.59
N THR A 46 12.54 9.44 0.55
CA THR A 46 12.29 10.87 0.63
C THR A 46 13.20 11.55 1.66
N THR A 47 13.30 12.88 1.62
CA THR A 47 14.05 13.64 2.62
C THR A 47 13.35 13.74 3.98
N GLY A 48 12.10 13.26 4.10
CA GLY A 48 11.31 13.26 5.32
C GLY A 48 9.86 12.87 5.07
N LEU A 49 8.95 13.10 6.03
CA LEU A 49 7.60 12.53 5.99
C LEU A 49 6.52 13.46 5.40
N ASP A 50 6.78 14.76 5.34
CA ASP A 50 5.79 15.75 4.90
C ASP A 50 5.96 16.05 3.40
N TRP A 51 5.09 15.51 2.57
CA TRP A 51 5.14 15.68 1.12
C TRP A 51 4.99 17.15 0.64
N HIS A 52 4.53 18.09 1.52
CA HIS A 52 4.49 19.52 1.22
C HIS A 52 5.88 20.18 1.33
N ALA A 53 6.72 19.69 2.22
CA ALA A 53 8.01 20.29 2.57
C ALA A 53 9.20 19.45 2.10
N GLU A 54 9.00 18.16 1.88
CA GLU A 54 10.05 17.18 1.60
C GLU A 54 10.04 16.74 0.14
N SER A 55 11.11 16.11 -0.29
CA SER A 55 11.34 15.73 -1.70
C SER A 55 11.64 14.25 -1.84
N ILE A 56 11.26 13.66 -2.96
CA ILE A 56 11.73 12.34 -3.38
C ILE A 56 13.24 12.40 -3.63
N ILE A 57 13.97 11.40 -3.16
CA ILE A 57 15.41 11.20 -3.42
C ILE A 57 15.69 9.90 -4.17
N GLU A 58 14.79 8.91 -4.10
CA GLU A 58 14.80 7.69 -4.91
C GLU A 58 13.36 7.33 -5.28
N LEU A 59 13.14 6.95 -6.53
CA LEU A 59 11.89 6.38 -7.00
C LEU A 59 12.18 5.07 -7.71
N ALA A 60 11.56 3.99 -7.23
CA ALA A 60 11.59 2.71 -7.92
C ALA A 60 10.19 2.25 -8.34
N MET A 61 10.14 1.59 -9.49
CA MET A 61 8.92 1.01 -10.04
C MET A 61 9.20 -0.33 -10.70
N LEU A 62 8.37 -1.32 -10.45
CA LEU A 62 8.37 -2.61 -11.13
C LEU A 62 7.05 -2.82 -11.84
N ALA A 63 7.05 -2.95 -13.16
CA ALA A 63 5.85 -3.26 -13.91
C ALA A 63 5.88 -4.72 -14.39
N VAL A 64 4.79 -5.44 -14.19
CA VAL A 64 4.63 -6.84 -14.59
C VAL A 64 3.17 -7.13 -14.89
N ASP A 65 2.92 -8.03 -15.83
CA ASP A 65 1.57 -8.50 -16.11
C ASP A 65 1.17 -9.58 -15.10
N VAL A 66 -0.09 -9.57 -14.68
CA VAL A 66 -0.67 -10.53 -13.73
C VAL A 66 -1.76 -11.32 -14.43
N ASP A 67 -1.62 -12.62 -14.47
CA ASP A 67 -2.65 -13.55 -14.98
C ASP A 67 -3.85 -13.55 -14.03
N LEU A 68 -5.02 -13.13 -14.53
CA LEU A 68 -6.22 -12.99 -13.71
C LEU A 68 -6.86 -14.31 -13.30
N GLN A 69 -6.47 -15.44 -13.90
CA GLN A 69 -6.95 -16.75 -13.51
C GLN A 69 -6.21 -17.31 -12.31
N THR A 70 -4.90 -17.06 -12.24
CA THR A 70 -4.02 -17.58 -11.18
C THR A 70 -3.64 -16.51 -10.15
N GLY A 71 -3.72 -15.23 -10.51
CA GLY A 71 -3.21 -14.13 -9.72
C GLY A 71 -1.68 -14.08 -9.66
N GLN A 72 -0.98 -14.86 -10.48
CA GLN A 72 0.49 -14.87 -10.52
C GLN A 72 1.01 -13.86 -11.52
N PRO A 73 2.17 -13.22 -11.24
CA PRO A 73 2.89 -12.44 -12.24
C PRO A 73 3.33 -13.33 -13.40
N VAL A 74 3.41 -12.76 -14.60
CA VAL A 74 3.83 -13.47 -15.81
C VAL A 74 4.74 -12.59 -16.67
N GLY A 75 5.67 -13.24 -17.40
CA GLY A 75 6.60 -12.56 -18.26
C GLY A 75 7.74 -11.85 -17.54
N GLU A 76 8.36 -10.92 -18.25
CA GLU A 76 9.48 -10.12 -17.74
C GLU A 76 9.00 -8.98 -16.87
N VAL A 77 9.78 -8.66 -15.81
CA VAL A 77 9.59 -7.50 -14.96
C VAL A 77 10.32 -6.32 -15.58
N GLU A 78 9.57 -5.29 -15.94
CA GLU A 78 10.15 -4.02 -16.36
C GLU A 78 10.52 -3.20 -15.13
N ILE A 79 11.78 -2.75 -15.06
CA ILE A 79 12.35 -2.08 -13.90
C ILE A 79 12.66 -0.63 -14.22
N TYR A 80 12.32 0.24 -13.30
CA TYR A 80 12.75 1.63 -13.23
C TYR A 80 13.30 1.92 -11.83
N GLU A 81 14.44 2.56 -11.75
CA GLU A 81 15.04 3.11 -10.53
C GLU A 81 15.88 4.30 -10.93
N ASP A 82 15.62 5.45 -10.33
CA ASP A 82 16.44 6.65 -10.47
C ASP A 82 16.47 7.43 -9.15
N PHE A 83 17.56 8.15 -8.94
CA PHE A 83 17.69 9.17 -7.91
C PHE A 83 17.22 10.54 -8.40
N GLU A 84 16.81 11.38 -7.44
CA GLU A 84 16.55 12.80 -7.70
C GLU A 84 17.30 13.68 -6.69
N ASP A 85 17.98 14.71 -7.19
CA ASP A 85 18.64 15.72 -6.35
C ASP A 85 17.58 16.64 -5.72
N PRO A 86 17.40 16.64 -4.38
CA PRO A 86 16.42 17.51 -3.71
C PRO A 86 16.84 18.98 -3.69
N GLY A 87 18.01 19.33 -4.24
CA GLY A 87 18.54 20.69 -4.22
C GLY A 87 18.99 21.18 -2.84
N ARG A 88 19.04 20.30 -1.85
CA ARG A 88 19.43 20.56 -0.46
C ARG A 88 20.08 19.34 0.16
N PRO A 89 20.85 19.48 1.26
CA PRO A 89 21.43 18.34 1.95
C PRO A 89 20.36 17.35 2.44
N ILE A 90 20.60 16.05 2.27
CA ILE A 90 19.77 15.00 2.85
C ILE A 90 20.03 14.95 4.36
N PRO A 91 18.97 14.93 5.22
CA PRO A 91 19.12 14.80 6.66
C PRO A 91 19.91 13.54 7.06
N ALA A 92 20.74 13.64 8.09
CA ALA A 92 21.61 12.55 8.50
C ALA A 92 20.83 11.29 8.94
N GLU A 93 19.65 11.46 9.52
CA GLU A 93 18.74 10.36 9.88
C GLU A 93 18.20 9.63 8.64
N ILE A 94 17.93 10.34 7.56
CA ILE A 94 17.49 9.74 6.30
C ILE A 94 18.65 8.96 5.66
N THR A 95 19.84 9.57 5.59
CA THR A 95 21.04 8.86 5.10
C THR A 95 21.33 7.61 5.93
N LYS A 96 21.15 7.67 7.26
CA LYS A 96 21.32 6.50 8.12
C LYS A 96 20.29 5.42 7.85
N LEU A 97 19.06 5.79 7.52
CA LEU A 97 17.96 4.87 7.24
C LEU A 97 18.11 4.21 5.87
N THR A 98 18.30 5.01 4.83
CA THR A 98 18.25 4.57 3.42
C THR A 98 19.62 4.20 2.85
N GLY A 99 20.68 4.67 3.48
CA GLY A 99 22.05 4.62 2.94
C GLY A 99 22.33 5.64 1.84
N ILE A 100 21.32 6.43 1.42
CA ILE A 100 21.47 7.41 0.34
C ILE A 100 22.10 8.69 0.89
N THR A 101 23.19 9.12 0.24
CA THR A 101 23.90 10.36 0.62
C THR A 101 23.60 11.50 -0.36
N SER A 102 23.84 12.74 0.07
CA SER A 102 23.73 13.90 -0.83
C SER A 102 24.67 13.81 -2.05
N GLN A 103 25.76 13.03 -1.95
CA GLN A 103 26.66 12.82 -3.08
C GLN A 103 26.07 11.88 -4.14
N ASP A 104 25.31 10.87 -3.71
CA ASP A 104 24.68 9.88 -4.60
C ASP A 104 23.61 10.53 -5.50
N VAL A 105 22.84 11.46 -4.94
CA VAL A 105 21.73 12.13 -5.64
C VAL A 105 22.16 13.40 -6.40
N LYS A 106 23.36 13.90 -6.15
CA LYS A 106 23.81 15.20 -6.68
C LYS A 106 23.72 15.30 -8.20
N GLY A 107 22.87 16.23 -8.67
CA GLY A 107 22.63 16.48 -10.10
C GLY A 107 21.80 15.40 -10.79
N GLN A 108 21.34 14.37 -10.07
CA GLN A 108 20.45 13.34 -10.59
C GLN A 108 19.04 13.89 -10.82
N LYS A 109 18.35 13.32 -11.81
CA LYS A 109 16.96 13.68 -12.13
C LYS A 109 16.20 12.44 -12.56
N LEU A 110 14.96 12.32 -12.11
CA LEU A 110 14.06 11.29 -12.58
C LEU A 110 13.84 11.36 -14.10
N ASN A 111 13.86 10.22 -14.77
CA ASN A 111 13.52 10.12 -16.18
C ASN A 111 11.99 10.17 -16.36
N GLU A 112 11.45 11.38 -16.43
CA GLU A 112 10.00 11.59 -16.52
C GLU A 112 9.35 10.92 -17.73
N ALA A 113 10.06 10.84 -18.86
CA ALA A 113 9.51 10.20 -20.07
C ALA A 113 9.28 8.70 -19.83
N LYS A 114 10.25 8.02 -19.21
CA LYS A 114 10.12 6.60 -18.86
C LYS A 114 9.05 6.37 -17.79
N ILE A 115 8.98 7.21 -16.76
CA ILE A 115 7.93 7.16 -15.74
C ILE A 115 6.56 7.29 -16.38
N LYS A 116 6.34 8.32 -17.20
CA LYS A 116 5.05 8.56 -17.88
C LYS A 116 4.62 7.38 -18.76
N ASP A 117 5.56 6.77 -19.49
CA ASP A 117 5.29 5.59 -20.29
C ASP A 117 4.89 4.38 -19.45
N MET A 118 5.66 4.06 -18.39
CA MET A 118 5.34 2.93 -17.50
C MET A 118 4.01 3.13 -16.78
N VAL A 119 3.76 4.32 -16.25
CA VAL A 119 2.50 4.66 -15.57
C VAL A 119 1.33 4.61 -16.54
N ALA A 120 1.48 5.12 -17.78
CA ALA A 120 0.40 5.08 -18.78
C ALA A 120 -0.09 3.67 -19.07
N ARG A 121 0.83 2.68 -19.13
CA ARG A 121 0.54 1.27 -19.42
C ARG A 121 0.03 0.47 -18.21
N ALA A 122 0.10 1.00 -16.99
CA ALA A 122 -0.36 0.32 -15.79
C ALA A 122 -1.89 0.39 -15.66
N ASP A 123 -2.52 -0.73 -15.30
CA ASP A 123 -3.94 -0.80 -14.91
C ASP A 123 -4.13 -0.44 -13.43
N LEU A 124 -3.13 -0.75 -12.58
CA LEU A 124 -3.17 -0.50 -11.14
C LEU A 124 -1.77 -0.19 -10.62
N ILE A 125 -1.64 0.87 -9.83
CA ILE A 125 -0.42 1.17 -9.07
C ILE A 125 -0.59 0.63 -7.65
N VAL A 126 0.44 -0.01 -7.13
CA VAL A 126 0.47 -0.56 -5.77
C VAL A 126 1.71 -0.08 -5.03
N ALA A 127 1.51 0.47 -3.84
CA ALA A 127 2.59 0.75 -2.89
C ALA A 127 2.31 0.06 -1.55
N HIS A 128 3.35 -0.09 -0.74
CA HIS A 128 3.22 -0.55 0.64
C HIS A 128 3.09 0.66 1.56
N ASN A 129 1.88 0.91 2.10
CA ASN A 129 1.50 2.17 2.77
C ASN A 129 1.34 3.35 1.80
N ALA A 130 0.61 3.13 0.71
CA ALA A 130 0.40 4.08 -0.39
C ALA A 130 -0.05 5.51 0.03
N VAL A 131 -0.58 5.70 1.25
CA VAL A 131 -0.89 7.01 1.82
C VAL A 131 0.36 7.89 2.00
N PHE A 132 1.54 7.27 2.06
CA PHE A 132 2.83 7.95 2.08
C PHE A 132 3.30 8.27 0.65
N ASP A 133 3.47 7.26 -0.19
CA ASP A 133 4.09 7.42 -1.52
C ASP A 133 3.24 8.24 -2.49
N ARG A 134 1.92 7.99 -2.51
CA ARG A 134 1.03 8.58 -3.49
C ARG A 134 1.07 10.11 -3.49
N PRO A 135 0.95 10.82 -2.36
CA PRO A 135 1.05 12.27 -2.33
C PRO A 135 2.38 12.82 -2.85
N PHE A 136 3.50 12.16 -2.54
CA PHE A 136 4.82 12.57 -3.04
C PHE A 136 4.92 12.47 -4.56
N VAL A 137 4.52 11.33 -5.15
CA VAL A 137 4.62 11.15 -6.60
C VAL A 137 3.58 11.98 -7.36
N GLU A 138 2.36 12.18 -6.83
CA GLU A 138 1.35 13.06 -7.42
C GLU A 138 1.81 14.52 -7.42
N ASN A 139 2.42 14.99 -6.32
CA ASN A 139 2.99 16.34 -6.23
C ASN A 139 4.16 16.53 -7.21
N ARG A 140 4.93 15.47 -7.48
CA ARG A 140 6.08 15.53 -8.39
C ARG A 140 5.70 15.36 -9.86
N LEU A 141 4.72 14.52 -10.19
CA LEU A 141 4.31 14.21 -11.56
C LEU A 141 2.81 13.92 -11.64
N GLU A 142 2.06 14.79 -12.30
CA GLU A 142 0.60 14.72 -12.47
C GLU A 142 0.09 13.38 -13.06
N VAL A 143 0.93 12.66 -13.83
CA VAL A 143 0.54 11.39 -14.45
C VAL A 143 0.03 10.35 -13.43
N PHE A 144 0.50 10.42 -12.18
CA PHE A 144 0.08 9.54 -11.10
C PHE A 144 -1.34 9.82 -10.59
N GLU A 145 -1.86 11.05 -10.76
CA GLU A 145 -3.22 11.42 -10.37
C GLU A 145 -4.29 10.69 -11.18
N HIS A 146 -3.95 10.31 -12.42
CA HIS A 146 -4.87 9.71 -13.37
C HIS A 146 -4.78 8.17 -13.39
N LYS A 147 -4.43 7.56 -12.26
CA LYS A 147 -4.33 6.11 -12.12
C LYS A 147 -5.09 5.57 -10.91
N ALA A 148 -5.58 4.36 -11.06
CA ALA A 148 -6.10 3.59 -9.94
C ALA A 148 -4.95 3.13 -9.03
N TRP A 149 -5.15 3.23 -7.73
CA TRP A 149 -4.18 2.83 -6.71
C TRP A 149 -4.75 1.80 -5.74
N ALA A 150 -3.87 0.93 -5.27
CA ALA A 150 -4.14 0.05 -4.15
C ALA A 150 -2.97 0.11 -3.14
N CYS A 151 -3.26 -0.23 -1.91
CA CYS A 151 -2.29 -0.25 -0.82
C CYS A 151 -2.21 -1.66 -0.25
N SER A 152 -1.07 -2.28 -0.30
CA SER A 152 -0.87 -3.63 0.25
C SER A 152 -0.95 -3.65 1.78
N PHE A 153 -0.58 -2.55 2.45
CA PHE A 153 -0.68 -2.43 3.91
C PHE A 153 -2.13 -2.37 4.39
N ALA A 154 -3.00 -1.61 3.71
CA ALA A 154 -4.38 -1.35 4.11
C ALA A 154 -5.43 -2.17 3.33
N GLY A 155 -5.08 -2.67 2.14
CA GLY A 155 -5.99 -3.38 1.24
C GLY A 155 -6.11 -4.87 1.52
N ILE A 156 -5.18 -5.44 2.29
CA ILE A 156 -5.17 -6.86 2.69
C ILE A 156 -5.30 -6.93 4.21
N ASP A 157 -6.21 -7.77 4.69
CA ASP A 157 -6.33 -8.06 6.13
C ASP A 157 -5.30 -9.11 6.55
N TRP A 158 -4.07 -8.66 6.76
CA TRP A 158 -2.96 -9.51 7.16
C TRP A 158 -3.21 -10.26 8.47
N LYS A 159 -4.03 -9.70 9.35
CA LYS A 159 -4.42 -10.37 10.61
C LYS A 159 -5.34 -11.57 10.34
N ALA A 160 -6.30 -11.43 9.43
CA ALA A 160 -7.14 -12.55 8.98
C ALA A 160 -6.31 -13.63 8.29
N GLU A 161 -5.22 -13.23 7.60
CA GLU A 161 -4.23 -14.15 7.03
C GLU A 161 -3.36 -14.85 8.10
N GLY A 162 -3.54 -14.53 9.38
CA GLY A 162 -2.80 -15.12 10.50
C GLY A 162 -1.44 -14.47 10.77
N LEU A 163 -1.21 -13.26 10.22
CA LEU A 163 0.04 -12.53 10.37
C LEU A 163 -0.09 -11.43 11.44
N GLY A 164 0.89 -11.34 12.34
CA GLY A 164 0.87 -10.42 13.48
C GLY A 164 1.16 -8.96 13.13
N SER A 165 1.68 -8.70 11.93
CA SER A 165 2.03 -7.35 11.46
C SER A 165 1.87 -7.26 9.95
N ALA A 166 1.55 -6.06 9.47
CA ALA A 166 1.50 -5.73 8.05
C ALA A 166 2.81 -5.10 7.53
N LYS A 167 3.86 -4.94 8.36
CA LYS A 167 5.14 -4.39 7.92
C LYS A 167 5.79 -5.31 6.88
N LEU A 168 6.32 -4.74 5.80
CA LEU A 168 6.86 -5.52 4.67
C LEU A 168 7.97 -6.48 5.07
N GLU A 169 8.91 -6.02 5.88
CA GLU A 169 9.99 -6.87 6.43
C GLU A 169 9.45 -8.04 7.25
N PHE A 170 8.39 -7.81 8.05
CA PHE A 170 7.74 -8.87 8.82
C PHE A 170 7.06 -9.88 7.89
N LEU A 171 6.33 -9.41 6.88
CA LEU A 171 5.67 -10.28 5.89
C LEU A 171 6.69 -11.14 5.14
N CYS A 172 7.80 -10.54 4.66
CA CYS A 172 8.91 -11.28 4.05
C CYS A 172 9.50 -12.32 5.01
N SER A 173 9.71 -11.91 6.26
CA SER A 173 10.26 -12.80 7.30
C SER A 173 9.40 -14.03 7.55
N GLU A 174 8.06 -13.88 7.61
CA GLU A 174 7.14 -15.01 7.80
C GLU A 174 7.06 -15.92 6.56
N LEU A 175 7.37 -15.38 5.37
CA LEU A 175 7.50 -16.15 4.13
C LEU A 175 8.89 -16.76 3.93
N GLY A 176 9.79 -16.63 4.91
CA GLY A 176 11.12 -17.24 4.89
C GLY A 176 12.21 -16.42 4.19
N TRP A 177 12.00 -15.12 3.98
CA TRP A 177 13.00 -14.24 3.36
C TRP A 177 13.45 -13.12 4.28
N PHE A 178 14.67 -12.62 4.02
CA PHE A 178 15.18 -11.37 4.56
C PHE A 178 15.85 -10.56 3.44
N TYR A 179 15.88 -9.25 3.59
CA TYR A 179 16.51 -8.33 2.66
C TYR A 179 16.95 -7.07 3.39
N ASP A 180 17.76 -6.25 2.74
CA ASP A 180 18.19 -4.96 3.29
C ASP A 180 17.16 -3.92 2.87
N ALA A 181 16.25 -3.58 3.78
CA ALA A 181 15.13 -2.63 3.57
C ALA A 181 15.61 -1.18 3.40
N HIS A 182 14.68 -0.30 3.01
CA HIS A 182 14.91 1.13 2.78
C HIS A 182 15.81 1.45 1.58
N ARG A 183 15.63 0.67 0.52
CA ARG A 183 16.05 0.96 -0.84
C ARG A 183 14.89 0.64 -1.74
N ALA A 184 14.35 1.66 -2.40
CA ALA A 184 13.06 1.60 -3.08
C ALA A 184 12.94 0.40 -4.06
N GLN A 185 13.98 0.08 -4.82
CA GLN A 185 13.94 -1.04 -5.76
C GLN A 185 13.80 -2.39 -5.06
N ILE A 186 14.57 -2.65 -4.00
CA ILE A 186 14.49 -3.93 -3.30
C ILE A 186 13.19 -4.07 -2.51
N ASP A 187 12.66 -2.97 -1.98
CA ASP A 187 11.35 -2.93 -1.33
C ASP A 187 10.23 -3.25 -2.33
N CYS A 188 10.30 -2.74 -3.56
CA CYS A 188 9.40 -3.13 -4.66
C CYS A 188 9.48 -4.63 -4.97
N HIS A 189 10.69 -5.22 -5.04
CA HIS A 189 10.85 -6.67 -5.26
C HIS A 189 10.32 -7.49 -4.09
N ALA A 190 10.56 -7.04 -2.85
CA ALA A 190 10.03 -7.65 -1.65
C ALA A 190 8.50 -7.63 -1.65
N LEU A 191 7.91 -6.49 -1.99
CA LEU A 191 6.47 -6.33 -2.09
C LEU A 191 5.87 -7.22 -3.18
N LEU A 192 6.44 -7.22 -4.39
CA LEU A 192 5.99 -8.09 -5.47
C LEU A 192 6.04 -9.57 -5.06
N ARG A 193 7.10 -9.99 -4.35
CA ARG A 193 7.25 -11.36 -3.86
C ARG A 193 6.19 -11.73 -2.83
N VAL A 194 5.93 -10.85 -1.87
CA VAL A 194 4.88 -11.03 -0.86
C VAL A 194 3.51 -11.15 -1.52
N LEU A 195 3.19 -10.24 -2.44
CA LEU A 195 1.89 -10.20 -3.12
C LEU A 195 1.67 -11.36 -4.09
N SER A 196 2.73 -11.96 -4.62
CA SER A 196 2.66 -13.17 -5.46
C SER A 196 2.41 -14.44 -4.64
N SER A 197 2.56 -14.38 -3.32
CA SER A 197 2.34 -15.52 -2.45
C SER A 197 0.84 -15.78 -2.26
N PRO A 198 0.40 -17.05 -2.15
CA PRO A 198 -0.99 -17.37 -1.91
C PRO A 198 -1.41 -16.92 -0.52
N LEU A 199 -2.57 -16.28 -0.42
CA LEU A 199 -3.25 -15.96 0.83
C LEU A 199 -4.01 -17.19 1.35
N LYS A 200 -4.16 -17.29 2.67
CA LYS A 200 -4.88 -18.39 3.33
C LYS A 200 -6.40 -18.26 3.20
N VAL A 201 -6.88 -17.01 3.21
CA VAL A 201 -8.31 -16.70 3.13
C VAL A 201 -8.72 -16.64 1.66
N SER A 202 -9.29 -17.73 1.16
CA SER A 202 -9.87 -17.81 -0.17
C SER A 202 -11.39 -17.84 -0.07
N SER A 203 -12.06 -16.93 -0.77
CA SER A 203 -13.54 -16.88 -0.78
C SER A 203 -14.21 -18.03 -1.57
N GLU A 204 -13.44 -18.82 -2.36
CA GLU A 204 -13.99 -19.84 -3.28
C GLU A 204 -13.16 -21.12 -3.35
N GLY A 205 -12.33 -21.41 -2.35
CA GLY A 205 -11.48 -22.63 -2.34
C GLY A 205 -10.32 -22.61 -3.34
N LYS A 206 -10.10 -21.50 -4.07
CA LYS A 206 -8.94 -21.30 -4.95
C LYS A 206 -7.91 -20.41 -4.24
N PRO A 207 -6.61 -20.68 -4.39
CA PRO A 207 -5.59 -19.82 -3.82
C PRO A 207 -5.73 -18.41 -4.42
N LEU A 208 -5.97 -17.43 -3.56
CA LEU A 208 -6.01 -16.02 -3.91
C LEU A 208 -4.64 -15.43 -3.59
N THR A 209 -3.99 -14.79 -4.55
CA THR A 209 -2.75 -14.04 -4.29
C THR A 209 -3.06 -12.64 -3.78
N GLY A 210 -2.09 -12.01 -3.10
CA GLY A 210 -2.20 -10.61 -2.71
C GLY A 210 -2.46 -9.68 -3.91
N LEU A 211 -1.85 -9.96 -5.05
CA LEU A 211 -2.07 -9.21 -6.30
C LEU A 211 -3.53 -9.25 -6.73
N LEU A 212 -4.12 -10.43 -6.82
CA LEU A 212 -5.52 -10.58 -7.23
C LEU A 212 -6.48 -9.96 -6.21
N GLN A 213 -6.16 -10.07 -4.91
CA GLN A 213 -6.91 -9.40 -3.84
C GLN A 213 -6.91 -7.87 -4.02
N LEU A 214 -5.77 -7.29 -4.38
CA LEU A 214 -5.66 -5.84 -4.59
C LEU A 214 -6.41 -5.38 -5.84
N PHE A 215 -6.38 -6.12 -6.94
CA PHE A 215 -7.23 -5.83 -8.10
C PHE A 215 -8.71 -5.84 -7.73
N LYS A 216 -9.18 -6.88 -7.04
CA LYS A 216 -10.58 -6.98 -6.57
C LYS A 216 -10.95 -5.83 -5.61
N SER A 217 -10.06 -5.48 -4.69
CA SER A 217 -10.31 -4.40 -3.73
C SER A 217 -10.34 -3.02 -4.38
N SER A 218 -9.58 -2.81 -5.46
CA SER A 218 -9.54 -1.54 -6.19
C SER A 218 -10.80 -1.27 -7.01
N GLU A 219 -11.60 -2.30 -7.31
CA GLU A 219 -12.89 -2.15 -8.00
C GLU A 219 -13.98 -1.60 -7.08
N ASN A 220 -13.77 -1.60 -5.76
CA ASN A 220 -14.75 -1.17 -4.78
C ASN A 220 -14.36 0.18 -4.17
N ALA A 221 -15.30 1.14 -4.23
CA ALA A 221 -15.17 2.37 -3.49
C ALA A 221 -15.37 2.14 -1.98
N ARG A 222 -14.71 2.96 -1.16
CA ARG A 222 -14.99 3.06 0.28
C ARG A 222 -15.63 4.40 0.58
N THR A 223 -16.40 4.47 1.66
CA THR A 223 -16.95 5.73 2.16
C THR A 223 -16.23 6.11 3.45
N ILE A 224 -15.59 7.29 3.47
CA ILE A 224 -15.10 7.90 4.70
C ILE A 224 -16.28 8.59 5.36
N LEU A 225 -16.60 8.18 6.59
CA LEU A 225 -17.65 8.74 7.42
C LEU A 225 -17.03 9.64 8.48
N ARG A 226 -17.46 10.90 8.56
CA ARG A 226 -17.01 11.90 9.54
C ARG A 226 -18.14 12.23 10.52
N ALA A 227 -17.89 12.05 11.81
CA ALA A 227 -18.85 12.28 12.89
C ALA A 227 -18.75 13.73 13.41
N PHE A 228 -19.39 14.67 12.71
CA PHE A 228 -19.35 16.09 13.05
C PHE A 228 -20.00 16.37 14.41
N GLY A 229 -19.36 17.23 15.22
CA GLY A 229 -19.90 17.69 16.51
C GLY A 229 -20.14 16.56 17.52
N SER A 230 -19.44 15.43 17.41
CA SER A 230 -19.53 14.34 18.39
C SER A 230 -19.14 14.83 19.77
N PRO A 231 -19.92 14.54 20.84
CA PRO A 231 -19.60 14.93 22.20
C PRO A 231 -18.25 14.38 22.67
N PHE A 232 -17.50 15.20 23.43
CA PHE A 232 -16.18 14.79 23.92
C PHE A 232 -16.21 13.52 24.76
N GLU A 233 -17.27 13.30 25.52
CA GLU A 233 -17.48 12.14 26.39
C GLU A 233 -17.58 10.81 25.58
N THR A 234 -17.88 10.89 24.28
CA THR A 234 -18.01 9.71 23.42
C THR A 234 -16.70 9.28 22.74
N LYS A 235 -15.61 10.01 22.96
CA LYS A 235 -14.30 9.75 22.34
C LYS A 235 -13.80 8.32 22.49
N ASP A 236 -13.99 7.72 23.68
CA ASP A 236 -13.50 6.37 23.97
C ASP A 236 -14.37 5.30 23.28
N LYS A 237 -15.70 5.56 23.14
CA LYS A 237 -16.57 4.73 22.31
C LYS A 237 -16.17 4.77 20.85
N LEU A 238 -15.89 5.96 20.31
CA LEU A 238 -15.43 6.14 18.92
C LEU A 238 -14.10 5.44 18.68
N LYS A 239 -13.12 5.59 19.58
CA LYS A 239 -11.83 4.86 19.49
C LYS A 239 -12.01 3.34 19.51
N ALA A 240 -12.79 2.83 20.43
CA ALA A 240 -13.06 1.39 20.56
C ALA A 240 -13.75 0.84 19.31
N ARG A 241 -14.55 1.65 18.60
CA ARG A 241 -15.21 1.34 17.33
C ARG A 241 -14.29 1.43 16.12
N GLY A 242 -13.04 1.90 16.28
CA GLY A 242 -12.06 2.04 15.21
C GLY A 242 -12.03 3.39 14.53
N TYR A 243 -12.71 4.40 15.08
CA TYR A 243 -12.57 5.77 14.59
C TYR A 243 -11.20 6.34 14.91
N ARG A 244 -10.72 7.19 14.00
CA ARG A 244 -9.49 7.96 14.14
C ARG A 244 -9.84 9.45 14.26
N TRP A 245 -9.02 10.19 14.97
CA TRP A 245 -9.16 11.63 15.10
C TRP A 245 -8.36 12.34 14.04
N ASP A 246 -9.02 13.16 13.24
CA ASP A 246 -8.41 14.14 12.36
C ASP A 246 -8.21 15.44 13.14
N ALA A 247 -6.95 15.80 13.42
CA ALA A 247 -6.62 16.95 14.24
C ALA A 247 -6.81 18.28 13.50
N GLU A 248 -6.65 18.30 12.19
CA GLU A 248 -6.82 19.46 11.33
C GLU A 248 -8.30 19.78 11.15
N ALA A 249 -9.08 18.80 10.69
CA ALA A 249 -10.53 18.93 10.53
C ALA A 249 -11.31 18.87 11.85
N ARG A 250 -10.65 18.50 12.97
CA ARG A 250 -11.24 18.34 14.31
C ARG A 250 -12.46 17.45 14.32
N VAL A 251 -12.35 16.29 13.67
CA VAL A 251 -13.45 15.34 13.50
C VAL A 251 -12.99 13.90 13.67
N TRP A 252 -13.84 13.06 14.24
CA TRP A 252 -13.67 11.61 14.22
C TRP A 252 -14.12 11.05 12.89
N TYR A 253 -13.33 10.16 12.30
CA TYR A 253 -13.67 9.52 11.04
C TYR A 253 -13.35 8.03 11.05
N THR A 254 -14.07 7.29 10.21
CA THR A 254 -13.81 5.87 9.91
C THR A 254 -14.08 5.61 8.44
N ALA A 255 -13.68 4.45 7.94
CA ALA A 255 -13.96 4.01 6.57
C ALA A 255 -14.89 2.79 6.60
N VAL A 256 -15.93 2.83 5.78
CA VAL A 256 -16.86 1.71 5.56
C VAL A 256 -16.82 1.28 4.09
N LYS A 257 -17.00 -0.02 3.84
CA LYS A 257 -16.79 -0.62 2.50
C LYS A 257 -18.08 -1.01 1.78
N SER A 258 -19.25 -0.85 2.40
CA SER A 258 -20.54 -1.14 1.76
C SER A 258 -21.62 -0.19 2.24
N ALA A 259 -22.74 -0.14 1.52
CA ALA A 259 -23.92 0.65 1.90
C ALA A 259 -24.54 0.13 3.20
N GLU A 260 -24.63 -1.19 3.36
CA GLU A 260 -25.17 -1.82 4.58
C GLU A 260 -24.29 -1.49 5.80
N ALA A 261 -22.95 -1.51 5.65
CA ALA A 261 -22.04 -1.10 6.71
C ALA A 261 -22.18 0.40 7.04
N LEU A 262 -22.44 1.24 6.04
CA LEU A 262 -22.70 2.66 6.24
C LEU A 262 -23.98 2.89 7.02
N ASP A 263 -25.07 2.19 6.68
CA ASP A 263 -26.36 2.32 7.37
C ASP A 263 -26.27 1.82 8.82
N ALA A 264 -25.60 0.69 9.06
CA ALA A 264 -25.35 0.17 10.40
C ALA A 264 -24.51 1.13 11.25
N GLU A 265 -23.49 1.76 10.64
CA GLU A 265 -22.63 2.72 11.32
C GLU A 265 -23.36 4.04 11.62
N ALA A 266 -24.21 4.50 10.72
CA ALA A 266 -25.05 5.67 10.91
C ALA A 266 -26.04 5.47 12.08
N GLU A 267 -26.67 4.30 12.18
CA GLU A 267 -27.59 3.99 13.29
C GLU A 267 -26.84 3.87 14.63
N TRP A 268 -25.64 3.25 14.62
CA TRP A 268 -24.79 3.20 15.80
C TRP A 268 -24.38 4.60 16.28
N LEU A 269 -23.97 5.50 15.37
CA LEU A 269 -23.63 6.89 15.71
C LEU A 269 -24.83 7.61 16.32
N LYS A 270 -26.02 7.48 15.70
CA LYS A 270 -27.26 8.10 16.19
C LYS A 270 -27.54 7.68 17.65
N THR A 271 -27.44 6.39 17.92
CA THR A 271 -27.79 5.83 19.24
C THR A 271 -26.70 6.08 20.27
N GLU A 272 -25.45 5.68 19.98
CA GLU A 272 -24.38 5.59 20.97
C GLU A 272 -23.55 6.87 21.11
N VAL A 273 -23.52 7.71 20.07
CA VAL A 273 -22.73 8.94 20.07
C VAL A 273 -23.62 10.17 20.27
N TYR A 274 -24.71 10.27 19.52
CA TYR A 274 -25.58 11.44 19.54
C TYR A 274 -26.81 11.27 20.43
N SER A 275 -26.99 10.11 21.10
CA SER A 275 -28.08 9.82 22.05
C SER A 275 -29.48 10.08 21.47
N GLY A 276 -29.72 9.70 20.23
CA GLY A 276 -30.98 9.86 19.49
C GLY A 276 -31.25 11.30 19.01
N ARG A 277 -30.31 12.23 19.20
CA ARG A 277 -30.46 13.61 18.69
C ARG A 277 -30.16 13.62 17.21
N SER A 278 -30.82 14.52 16.47
CA SER A 278 -30.46 14.79 15.08
C SER A 278 -29.02 15.33 15.00
N ALA A 279 -28.22 14.72 14.15
CA ALA A 279 -26.84 15.10 13.92
C ALA A 279 -26.50 14.96 12.43
N ARG A 280 -25.51 15.71 11.96
CA ARG A 280 -25.00 15.62 10.61
C ARG A 280 -23.71 14.80 10.60
N ILE A 281 -23.62 13.85 9.68
CA ILE A 281 -22.38 13.15 9.36
C ILE A 281 -21.92 13.52 7.94
N GLY A 282 -20.62 13.67 7.77
CA GLY A 282 -20.00 13.86 6.47
C GLY A 282 -19.68 12.52 5.83
N LEU A 283 -19.91 12.42 4.54
CA LEU A 283 -19.61 11.25 3.73
C LEU A 283 -18.68 11.66 2.60
N GLU A 284 -17.63 10.88 2.37
CA GLU A 284 -16.73 11.07 1.23
C GLU A 284 -16.50 9.73 0.57
N ILE A 285 -16.93 9.60 -0.68
CA ILE A 285 -16.74 8.39 -1.49
C ILE A 285 -15.35 8.45 -2.12
N GLN A 286 -14.53 7.48 -1.80
CA GLN A 286 -13.17 7.32 -2.34
C GLN A 286 -13.09 6.00 -3.12
N ASP A 287 -12.98 6.09 -4.43
CA ASP A 287 -12.63 4.98 -5.31
C ASP A 287 -11.09 4.86 -5.45
N ALA A 288 -10.61 3.90 -6.23
CA ALA A 288 -9.18 3.68 -6.44
C ALA A 288 -8.45 4.89 -7.07
N TRP A 289 -9.18 5.82 -7.69
CA TRP A 289 -8.61 7.01 -8.31
C TRP A 289 -8.26 8.12 -7.30
N VAL A 290 -8.85 8.07 -6.10
CA VAL A 290 -8.60 9.05 -5.05
C VAL A 290 -8.21 8.44 -3.69
N GLN A 291 -8.37 7.13 -3.49
CA GLN A 291 -7.87 6.48 -2.27
C GLN A 291 -6.37 6.71 -2.10
N PHE A 292 -5.95 7.02 -0.89
CA PHE A 292 -4.54 7.28 -0.52
C PHE A 292 -3.95 8.58 -1.10
N SER A 293 -4.68 9.35 -1.90
CA SER A 293 -4.29 10.68 -2.39
C SER A 293 -4.58 11.75 -1.35
N SER A 294 -3.92 12.90 -1.48
CA SER A 294 -4.29 14.14 -0.78
C SER A 294 -5.56 14.78 -1.37
N ARG A 295 -5.99 14.35 -2.57
CA ARG A 295 -7.20 14.85 -3.23
C ARG A 295 -8.45 14.29 -2.56
N SER A 296 -9.49 15.10 -2.45
CA SER A 296 -10.77 14.68 -1.90
C SER A 296 -11.58 13.85 -2.90
N GLY A 297 -12.30 12.86 -2.40
CA GLY A 297 -13.33 12.13 -3.12
C GLY A 297 -14.65 12.93 -3.26
N LYS A 298 -15.69 12.27 -3.77
CA LYS A 298 -17.03 12.88 -3.84
C LYS A 298 -17.64 13.02 -2.46
N SER A 299 -17.82 14.26 -2.02
CA SER A 299 -18.34 14.56 -0.69
C SER A 299 -19.86 14.77 -0.69
N GLY A 300 -20.48 14.42 0.43
CA GLY A 300 -21.88 14.64 0.73
C GLY A 300 -22.13 14.59 2.24
N ASP A 301 -23.36 14.89 2.63
CA ASP A 301 -23.77 14.83 4.03
C ASP A 301 -25.02 13.96 4.19
N ARG A 302 -25.17 13.38 5.39
CA ARG A 302 -26.37 12.65 5.80
C ARG A 302 -26.79 13.15 7.18
N VAL A 303 -28.10 13.33 7.38
CA VAL A 303 -28.70 13.61 8.69
C VAL A 303 -29.13 12.28 9.32
N LEU A 304 -28.79 12.11 10.59
CA LEU A 304 -29.11 10.93 11.42
C LEU A 304 -30.47 11.07 12.08
#